data_0a6db3d839f0ec8f1a57934d433a8892
#
_entry.id   0a6db3d839f0ec8f1a57934d433a8892
#
_cell.length_a   1.000
_cell.length_b   1.000
_cell.length_c   1.000
_cell.angle_alpha   90.00
_cell.angle_beta   90.00
_cell.angle_gamma   90.00
#
_symmetry.space_group_name_H-M   'P 1'
#
loop_
_entity.id
_entity.type
_entity.pdbx_description
1 polymer ?
#
loop_
_entity_poly.entity_id
_entity_poly.type
_entity_poly.pdbx_seq_one_letter_code
_entity_poly.pdbx_strand_id
1 'polypeptide(L)'
;MRLRDLPPALALLSALCGAASAEESARKAAIFPAEVNDPTLAYGRKPLPADQKRLDLVTEVLRKQLAEKGGLQSVDLGPQAEEIRKESPLYKCNGCTAPIAKALGAELAVTTFADKGANQLFSLVVTITEAESGKVVRQGQAVIRANTDDDWSHAARWIVKNRLLAEPLPGRS
;
A
#
# COMPACT_ATOMS: atom_id res chain seq x y z
N MET A 1 -7.71 40.49 -75.13
CA MET A 1 -7.78 39.05 -75.02
C MET A 1 -7.59 38.65 -73.59
N ARG A 2 -8.48 37.84 -73.02
CA ARG A 2 -8.83 37.76 -71.61
C ARG A 2 -7.80 37.00 -70.78
N LEU A 3 -7.33 37.67 -69.67
CA LEU A 3 -6.67 37.00 -68.53
C LEU A 3 -7.72 36.18 -67.79
N ARG A 4 -7.38 34.96 -67.49
CA ARG A 4 -8.17 34.05 -66.63
C ARG A 4 -7.50 34.02 -65.24
N ASP A 5 -8.28 34.47 -64.27
CA ASP A 5 -7.95 34.43 -62.86
C ASP A 5 -7.92 32.98 -62.35
N LEU A 6 -6.83 32.61 -61.63
CA LEU A 6 -6.77 31.40 -60.80
C LEU A 6 -6.93 31.85 -59.33
N PRO A 7 -7.77 31.15 -58.54
CA PRO A 7 -7.87 31.43 -57.12
C PRO A 7 -6.73 30.74 -56.33
N PRO A 8 -6.29 31.33 -55.19
CA PRO A 8 -5.28 30.71 -54.33
C PRO A 8 -5.88 29.56 -53.53
N ALA A 9 -5.24 28.42 -53.60
CA ALA A 9 -5.56 27.27 -52.77
C ALA A 9 -5.17 27.55 -51.32
N LEU A 10 -6.17 27.60 -50.46
CA LEU A 10 -6.03 27.74 -49.00
C LEU A 10 -5.67 26.40 -48.42
N ALA A 11 -4.39 26.21 -48.06
CA ALA A 11 -3.92 25.02 -47.37
C ALA A 11 -4.32 25.11 -45.86
N LEU A 12 -5.33 24.35 -45.47
CA LEU A 12 -5.64 24.13 -44.06
C LEU A 12 -4.58 23.20 -43.43
N LEU A 13 -3.68 23.76 -42.65
CA LEU A 13 -2.80 23.00 -41.74
C LEU A 13 -3.63 22.58 -40.52
N SER A 14 -4.11 21.33 -40.53
CA SER A 14 -4.74 20.72 -39.36
C SER A 14 -3.63 20.36 -38.34
N ALA A 15 -3.43 21.18 -37.32
CA ALA A 15 -2.59 20.85 -36.18
C ALA A 15 -3.29 19.76 -35.35
N LEU A 16 -2.85 18.50 -35.49
CA LEU A 16 -3.18 17.44 -34.53
C LEU A 16 -2.46 17.75 -33.22
N CYS A 17 -3.15 18.38 -32.28
CA CYS A 17 -2.76 18.41 -30.88
C CYS A 17 -2.97 17.00 -30.33
N GLY A 18 -1.92 16.18 -30.37
CA GLY A 18 -1.86 14.91 -29.64
C GLY A 18 -1.89 15.22 -28.15
N ALA A 19 -3.04 15.00 -27.49
CA ALA A 19 -3.10 14.93 -26.04
C ALA A 19 -2.28 13.71 -25.62
N ALA A 20 -1.04 13.93 -25.23
CA ALA A 20 -0.27 12.94 -24.48
C ALA A 20 -0.98 12.76 -23.14
N SER A 21 -1.81 11.71 -23.05
CA SER A 21 -2.26 11.21 -21.75
C SER A 21 -1.01 10.80 -21.01
N ALA A 22 -0.58 11.60 -20.03
CA ALA A 22 0.41 11.16 -19.07
C ALA A 22 -0.19 9.93 -18.38
N GLU A 23 0.26 8.75 -18.74
CA GLU A 23 0.00 7.52 -17.98
C GLU A 23 0.53 7.80 -16.57
N GLU A 24 -0.38 8.03 -15.65
CA GLU A 24 -0.06 8.22 -14.25
C GLU A 24 0.60 6.92 -13.78
N SER A 25 1.94 6.92 -13.72
CA SER A 25 2.69 5.73 -13.34
C SER A 25 2.25 5.28 -11.97
N ALA A 26 1.91 3.99 -11.83
CA ALA A 26 1.46 3.41 -10.58
C ALA A 26 2.44 3.77 -9.44
N ARG A 27 1.89 4.23 -8.30
CA ARG A 27 2.70 4.62 -7.14
C ARG A 27 3.36 3.40 -6.53
N LYS A 28 4.64 3.46 -6.29
CA LYS A 28 5.40 2.37 -5.67
C LYS A 28 5.20 2.34 -4.15
N ALA A 29 4.91 1.15 -3.62
CA ALA A 29 4.68 0.94 -2.20
C ALA A 29 5.50 -0.23 -1.66
N ALA A 30 6.21 -0.01 -0.56
CA ALA A 30 6.81 -1.07 0.23
C ALA A 30 5.74 -1.63 1.18
N ILE A 31 5.19 -2.80 0.85
CA ILE A 31 4.17 -3.46 1.67
C ILE A 31 4.87 -4.50 2.52
N PHE A 32 5.09 -4.14 3.79
CA PHE A 32 5.80 -5.00 4.75
C PHE A 32 4.94 -6.19 5.19
N PRO A 33 5.55 -7.32 5.56
CA PRO A 33 4.84 -8.44 6.17
C PRO A 33 4.04 -7.98 7.39
N ALA A 34 2.82 -8.50 7.54
CA ALA A 34 2.02 -8.23 8.72
C ALA A 34 2.64 -8.89 9.95
N GLU A 35 2.57 -8.21 11.09
CA GLU A 35 3.15 -8.65 12.35
C GLU A 35 2.06 -8.83 13.42
N VAL A 36 2.38 -9.54 14.51
CA VAL A 36 1.46 -9.67 15.64
C VAL A 36 2.06 -9.05 16.90
N ASN A 37 1.27 -8.23 17.57
CA ASN A 37 1.54 -7.81 18.94
C ASN A 37 0.82 -8.78 19.89
N ASP A 38 1.52 -9.81 20.32
CA ASP A 38 1.02 -10.77 21.31
C ASP A 38 1.79 -10.58 22.62
N PRO A 39 1.18 -9.97 23.65
CA PRO A 39 1.83 -9.77 24.94
C PRO A 39 2.29 -11.05 25.62
N THR A 40 1.68 -12.20 25.26
CA THR A 40 2.03 -13.49 25.88
C THR A 40 3.41 -13.99 25.47
N LEU A 41 3.95 -13.48 24.35
CA LEU A 41 5.30 -13.83 23.88
C LEU A 41 6.37 -13.34 24.87
N ALA A 42 6.10 -12.24 25.59
CA ALA A 42 6.99 -11.74 26.65
C ALA A 42 7.14 -12.72 27.84
N TYR A 43 6.18 -13.65 27.98
CA TYR A 43 6.20 -14.69 29.01
C TYR A 43 6.69 -16.06 28.49
N GLY A 44 7.46 -16.06 27.39
CA GLY A 44 8.07 -17.25 26.83
C GLY A 44 7.15 -18.14 25.99
N ARG A 45 5.93 -17.69 25.69
CA ARG A 45 5.08 -18.39 24.70
C ARG A 45 5.65 -18.22 23.30
N LYS A 46 5.48 -19.25 22.47
CA LYS A 46 5.86 -19.17 21.05
C LYS A 46 4.68 -18.68 20.20
N PRO A 47 4.96 -17.97 19.10
CA PRO A 47 3.93 -17.65 18.11
C PRO A 47 3.21 -18.93 17.65
N LEU A 48 1.91 -18.84 17.47
CA LEU A 48 1.13 -19.96 16.92
C LEU A 48 1.32 -20.02 15.40
N PRO A 49 1.64 -21.18 14.81
CA PRO A 49 1.79 -21.31 13.35
C PRO A 49 0.53 -20.84 12.58
N ALA A 50 -0.65 -21.06 13.17
CA ALA A 50 -1.91 -20.59 12.58
C ALA A 50 -2.01 -19.06 12.54
N ASP A 51 -1.48 -18.35 13.54
CA ASP A 51 -1.46 -16.89 13.54
C ASP A 51 -0.50 -16.38 12.46
N GLN A 52 0.69 -16.99 12.31
CA GLN A 52 1.63 -16.64 11.25
C GLN A 52 1.01 -16.82 9.85
N LYS A 53 0.36 -17.96 9.60
CA LYS A 53 -0.33 -18.21 8.33
C LYS A 53 -1.36 -17.12 8.01
N ARG A 54 -2.08 -16.62 9.01
CA ARG A 54 -3.07 -15.56 8.84
C ARG A 54 -2.44 -14.19 8.59
N LEU A 55 -1.29 -13.90 9.20
CA LEU A 55 -0.51 -12.69 8.90
C LEU A 55 -0.02 -12.69 7.45
N ASP A 56 0.47 -13.83 6.97
CA ASP A 56 0.88 -14.01 5.58
C ASP A 56 -0.31 -13.80 4.64
N LEU A 57 -1.47 -14.40 4.96
CA LEU A 57 -2.71 -14.22 4.21
C LEU A 57 -3.16 -12.75 4.16
N VAL A 58 -3.11 -12.04 5.28
CA VAL A 58 -3.43 -10.59 5.33
C VAL A 58 -2.48 -9.81 4.44
N THR A 59 -1.18 -10.09 4.50
CA THR A 59 -0.18 -9.43 3.66
C THR A 59 -0.50 -9.57 2.18
N GLU A 60 -0.84 -10.79 1.73
CA GLU A 60 -1.22 -11.05 0.33
C GLU A 60 -2.53 -10.37 -0.05
N VAL A 61 -3.54 -10.39 0.84
CA VAL A 61 -4.81 -9.68 0.61
C VAL A 61 -4.56 -8.18 0.44
N LEU A 62 -3.72 -7.57 1.28
CA LEU A 62 -3.39 -6.16 1.20
C LEU A 62 -2.65 -5.83 -0.11
N ARG A 63 -1.63 -6.61 -0.49
CA ARG A 63 -0.91 -6.45 -1.77
C ARG A 63 -1.89 -6.44 -2.94
N LYS A 64 -2.74 -7.46 -3.01
CA LYS A 64 -3.74 -7.58 -4.07
C LYS A 64 -4.72 -6.43 -4.09
N GLN A 65 -5.34 -6.10 -2.95
CA GLN A 65 -6.38 -5.06 -2.89
C GLN A 65 -5.82 -3.65 -3.14
N LEU A 66 -4.62 -3.35 -2.64
CA LEU A 66 -3.98 -2.05 -2.88
C LEU A 66 -3.51 -1.90 -4.33
N ALA A 67 -3.09 -3.00 -4.98
CA ALA A 67 -2.78 -2.98 -6.41
C ALA A 67 -4.05 -2.77 -7.24
N GLU A 68 -5.08 -3.61 -7.06
CA GLU A 68 -6.29 -3.61 -7.89
C GLU A 68 -7.15 -2.36 -7.72
N LYS A 69 -7.25 -1.81 -6.50
CA LYS A 69 -8.16 -0.71 -6.16
C LYS A 69 -7.46 0.61 -5.89
N GLY A 70 -6.20 0.55 -5.46
CA GLY A 70 -5.41 1.73 -5.11
C GLY A 70 -4.37 2.11 -6.16
N GLY A 71 -4.19 1.29 -7.21
CA GLY A 71 -3.16 1.51 -8.23
C GLY A 71 -1.74 1.48 -7.66
N LEU A 72 -1.51 0.80 -6.52
CA LEU A 72 -0.21 0.74 -5.88
C LEU A 72 0.60 -0.44 -6.42
N GLN A 73 1.81 -0.18 -6.86
CA GLN A 73 2.77 -1.22 -7.26
C GLN A 73 3.65 -1.61 -6.08
N SER A 74 3.56 -2.87 -5.64
CA SER A 74 4.46 -3.41 -4.62
C SER A 74 5.90 -3.45 -5.12
N VAL A 75 6.84 -2.98 -4.30
CA VAL A 75 8.28 -3.15 -4.53
C VAL A 75 8.79 -4.44 -3.90
N ASP A 76 9.88 -4.99 -4.44
CA ASP A 76 10.62 -6.08 -3.80
C ASP A 76 11.30 -5.59 -2.51
N LEU A 77 11.11 -6.31 -1.42
CA LEU A 77 11.70 -6.01 -0.12
C LEU A 77 13.08 -6.65 0.08
N GLY A 78 13.48 -7.57 -0.80
CA GLY A 78 14.73 -8.32 -0.70
C GLY A 78 15.98 -7.47 -0.46
N PRO A 79 16.17 -6.34 -1.18
CA PRO A 79 17.34 -5.47 -0.99
C PRO A 79 17.48 -4.86 0.42
N GLN A 80 16.40 -4.81 1.19
CA GLN A 80 16.38 -4.27 2.57
C GLN A 80 16.00 -5.34 3.61
N ALA A 81 16.04 -6.62 3.27
CA ALA A 81 15.59 -7.71 4.15
C ALA A 81 16.34 -7.74 5.49
N GLU A 82 17.63 -7.42 5.51
CA GLU A 82 18.42 -7.37 6.74
C GLU A 82 18.00 -6.22 7.66
N GLU A 83 17.80 -5.03 7.09
CA GLU A 83 17.37 -3.88 7.86
C GLU A 83 15.94 -4.07 8.39
N ILE A 84 15.04 -4.62 7.57
CA ILE A 84 13.69 -5.00 8.00
C ILE A 84 13.75 -5.95 9.20
N ARG A 85 14.60 -6.98 9.15
CA ARG A 85 14.75 -7.95 10.24
C ARG A 85 15.32 -7.32 11.51
N LYS A 86 16.28 -6.42 11.37
CA LYS A 86 16.93 -5.70 12.49
C LYS A 86 15.93 -4.78 13.20
N GLU A 87 15.11 -4.07 12.45
CA GLU A 87 14.14 -3.10 12.97
C GLU A 87 12.81 -3.75 13.42
N SER A 88 12.59 -5.03 13.09
CA SER A 88 11.37 -5.74 13.52
C SER A 88 11.31 -5.92 15.04
N PRO A 89 10.13 -5.77 15.64
CA PRO A 89 8.85 -5.60 14.96
C PRO A 89 8.61 -4.16 14.48
N LEU A 90 8.30 -4.00 13.20
CA LEU A 90 8.20 -2.71 12.52
C LEU A 90 7.12 -1.78 13.10
N TYR A 91 6.05 -2.34 13.70
CA TYR A 91 5.02 -1.53 14.35
C TYR A 91 5.50 -0.81 15.63
N LYS A 92 6.70 -1.16 16.15
CA LYS A 92 7.33 -0.53 17.32
C LYS A 92 8.52 0.37 16.96
N CYS A 93 8.99 0.36 15.73
CA CYS A 93 10.25 1.00 15.36
C CYS A 93 10.20 2.53 15.22
N ASN A 94 9.09 3.15 15.55
CA ASN A 94 8.93 4.61 15.58
C ASN A 94 9.43 5.34 14.31
N GLY A 95 8.97 4.87 13.14
CA GLY A 95 9.21 5.54 11.86
C GLY A 95 10.30 4.93 10.97
N CYS A 96 10.91 3.80 11.35
CA CYS A 96 11.93 3.12 10.54
C CYS A 96 11.45 2.70 9.15
N THR A 97 10.16 2.50 8.97
CA THR A 97 9.58 2.00 7.71
C THR A 97 9.66 3.00 6.56
N ALA A 98 9.63 4.31 6.86
CA ALA A 98 9.75 5.34 5.85
C ALA A 98 11.14 5.35 5.18
N PRO A 99 12.27 5.43 5.90
CA PRO A 99 13.59 5.34 5.29
C PRO A 99 13.86 4.01 4.59
N ILE A 100 13.35 2.88 5.10
CA ILE A 100 13.45 1.58 4.42
C ILE A 100 12.69 1.61 3.09
N ALA A 101 11.45 2.10 3.07
CA ALA A 101 10.67 2.24 1.85
C ALA A 101 11.35 3.16 0.84
N LYS A 102 11.88 4.29 1.28
CA LYS A 102 12.66 5.22 0.45
C LYS A 102 13.88 4.55 -0.17
N ALA A 103 14.63 3.77 0.59
CA ALA A 103 15.80 3.02 0.10
C ALA A 103 15.42 1.97 -0.96
N LEU A 104 14.19 1.45 -0.92
CA LEU A 104 13.62 0.55 -1.93
C LEU A 104 13.04 1.29 -3.15
N GLY A 105 13.12 2.62 -3.19
CA GLY A 105 12.53 3.44 -4.25
C GLY A 105 10.99 3.46 -4.21
N ALA A 106 10.39 3.16 -3.06
CA ALA A 106 8.96 3.28 -2.85
C ALA A 106 8.58 4.70 -2.38
N GLU A 107 7.40 5.14 -2.78
CA GLU A 107 6.82 6.41 -2.35
C GLU A 107 6.03 6.27 -1.03
N LEU A 108 5.54 5.06 -0.80
CA LEU A 108 4.71 4.71 0.36
C LEU A 108 5.27 3.51 1.11
N ALA A 109 5.13 3.54 2.43
CA ALA A 109 5.34 2.40 3.32
C ALA A 109 3.97 1.93 3.84
N VAL A 110 3.67 0.64 3.72
CA VAL A 110 2.44 0.04 4.26
C VAL A 110 2.84 -0.92 5.36
N THR A 111 2.51 -0.58 6.60
CA THR A 111 2.74 -1.41 7.78
C THR A 111 1.44 -1.99 8.31
N THR A 112 1.51 -3.21 8.79
CA THR A 112 0.33 -3.91 9.31
C THR A 112 0.70 -4.67 10.56
N PHE A 113 -0.13 -4.54 11.59
CA PHE A 113 -0.03 -5.42 12.74
C PHE A 113 -1.39 -5.82 13.29
N ALA A 114 -1.45 -6.99 13.88
CA ALA A 114 -2.60 -7.48 14.63
C ALA A 114 -2.29 -7.41 16.12
N ASP A 115 -3.04 -6.60 16.86
CA ASP A 115 -2.96 -6.52 18.31
C ASP A 115 -3.86 -7.60 18.94
N LYS A 116 -3.25 -8.50 19.69
CA LYS A 116 -3.95 -9.65 20.29
C LYS A 116 -4.40 -9.30 21.70
N GLY A 117 -5.67 -8.92 21.82
CA GLY A 117 -6.28 -8.61 23.12
C GLY A 117 -6.68 -9.84 23.94
N ALA A 118 -7.10 -10.93 23.25
CA ALA A 118 -7.49 -12.21 23.85
C ALA A 118 -7.31 -13.34 22.82
N ASN A 119 -7.52 -14.60 23.23
CA ASN A 119 -7.26 -15.76 22.36
C ASN A 119 -7.96 -15.72 21.00
N GLN A 120 -9.10 -15.06 20.87
CA GLN A 120 -9.87 -14.96 19.64
C GLN A 120 -10.21 -13.52 19.24
N LEU A 121 -9.71 -12.54 19.98
CA LEU A 121 -9.96 -11.13 19.71
C LEU A 121 -8.68 -10.46 19.23
N PHE A 122 -8.67 -10.04 17.97
CA PHE A 122 -7.59 -9.29 17.38
C PHE A 122 -8.08 -7.94 16.88
N SER A 123 -7.21 -6.97 16.91
CA SER A 123 -7.41 -5.67 16.27
C SER A 123 -6.38 -5.50 15.16
N LEU A 124 -6.82 -5.61 13.91
CA LEU A 124 -5.95 -5.42 12.75
C LEU A 124 -5.81 -3.94 12.45
N VAL A 125 -4.59 -3.45 12.42
CA VAL A 125 -4.26 -2.06 12.09
C VAL A 125 -3.39 -2.02 10.85
N VAL A 126 -3.75 -1.18 9.88
CA VAL A 126 -2.98 -0.94 8.67
C VAL A 126 -2.71 0.54 8.55
N THR A 127 -1.43 0.90 8.36
CA THR A 127 -0.98 2.28 8.24
C THR A 127 -0.26 2.47 6.91
N ILE A 128 -0.59 3.53 6.18
CA ILE A 128 0.15 3.98 5.01
C ILE A 128 0.89 5.26 5.40
N THR A 129 2.20 5.25 5.20
CA THR A 129 3.11 6.35 5.51
C THR A 129 3.79 6.81 4.23
N GLU A 130 3.95 8.11 4.04
CA GLU A 130 4.76 8.66 2.95
C GLU A 130 6.24 8.42 3.24
N ALA A 131 6.97 7.82 2.28
CA ALA A 131 8.36 7.41 2.49
C ALA A 131 9.31 8.61 2.63
N GLU A 132 9.02 9.73 1.98
CA GLU A 132 9.88 10.93 2.01
C GLU A 132 9.79 11.66 3.34
N SER A 133 8.59 11.92 3.83
CA SER A 133 8.34 12.75 5.02
C SER A 133 8.16 11.95 6.31
N GLY A 134 7.92 10.64 6.23
CA GLY A 134 7.53 9.80 7.36
C GLY A 134 6.11 10.09 7.88
N LYS A 135 5.34 10.91 7.17
CA LYS A 135 4.00 11.30 7.59
C LYS A 135 2.98 10.20 7.30
N VAL A 136 2.15 9.86 8.28
CA VAL A 136 1.01 8.97 8.08
C VAL A 136 -0.01 9.65 7.19
N VAL A 137 -0.33 9.04 6.05
CA VAL A 137 -1.32 9.56 5.08
C VAL A 137 -2.66 8.86 5.19
N ARG A 138 -2.69 7.61 5.61
CA ARG A 138 -3.92 6.85 5.92
C ARG A 138 -3.68 5.84 7.01
N GLN A 139 -4.70 5.60 7.81
CA GLN A 139 -4.73 4.51 8.78
C GLN A 139 -6.13 3.92 8.85
N GLY A 140 -6.19 2.60 9.01
CA GLY A 140 -7.42 1.88 9.18
C GLY A 140 -7.28 0.79 10.22
N GLN A 141 -8.40 0.52 10.93
CA GLN A 141 -8.47 -0.52 11.95
C GLN A 141 -9.78 -1.30 11.82
N ALA A 142 -9.71 -2.61 12.07
CA ALA A 142 -10.87 -3.47 12.19
C ALA A 142 -10.68 -4.52 13.27
N VAL A 143 -11.77 -4.89 13.95
CA VAL A 143 -11.76 -5.95 14.96
C VAL A 143 -12.06 -7.28 14.29
N ILE A 144 -11.25 -8.29 14.56
CA ILE A 144 -11.41 -9.69 14.15
C ILE A 144 -11.97 -10.44 15.36
N ARG A 145 -13.19 -10.94 15.26
CA ARG A 145 -13.92 -11.57 16.39
C ARG A 145 -13.83 -13.08 16.41
N ALA A 146 -13.69 -13.69 15.23
CA ALA A 146 -13.40 -15.11 15.13
C ALA A 146 -12.03 -15.29 14.50
N ASN A 147 -11.22 -16.17 15.07
CA ASN A 147 -9.84 -16.38 14.61
C ASN A 147 -9.81 -17.36 13.42
N THR A 148 -10.54 -17.01 12.33
CA THR A 148 -10.62 -17.77 11.08
C THR A 148 -9.94 -17.05 9.92
N ASP A 149 -9.48 -17.79 8.92
CA ASP A 149 -8.84 -17.21 7.73
C ASP A 149 -9.79 -16.24 7.00
N ASP A 150 -11.11 -16.53 7.00
CA ASP A 150 -12.12 -15.66 6.39
C ASP A 150 -12.29 -14.33 7.13
N ASP A 151 -12.32 -14.34 8.46
CA ASP A 151 -12.47 -13.09 9.24
C ASP A 151 -11.23 -12.20 9.08
N TRP A 152 -10.02 -12.76 9.07
CA TRP A 152 -8.79 -12.03 8.84
C TRP A 152 -8.76 -11.41 7.43
N SER A 153 -9.12 -12.19 6.41
CA SER A 153 -9.24 -11.71 5.03
C SER A 153 -10.31 -10.64 4.88
N HIS A 154 -11.46 -10.83 5.55
CA HIS A 154 -12.56 -9.86 5.54
C HIS A 154 -12.13 -8.54 6.17
N ALA A 155 -11.50 -8.58 7.34
CA ALA A 155 -11.01 -7.39 8.04
C ALA A 155 -10.02 -6.59 7.16
N ALA A 156 -9.06 -7.26 6.51
CA ALA A 156 -8.11 -6.62 5.61
C ALA A 156 -8.82 -5.95 4.42
N ARG A 157 -9.72 -6.65 3.74
CA ARG A 157 -10.51 -6.09 2.63
C ARG A 157 -11.39 -4.92 3.07
N TRP A 158 -12.01 -5.02 4.25
CA TRP A 158 -12.85 -3.96 4.81
C TRP A 158 -12.03 -2.70 5.10
N ILE A 159 -10.85 -2.84 5.72
CA ILE A 159 -9.93 -1.72 5.99
C ILE A 159 -9.55 -1.03 4.69
N VAL A 160 -9.11 -1.78 3.68
CA VAL A 160 -8.73 -1.19 2.38
C VAL A 160 -9.90 -0.39 1.81
N LYS A 161 -11.08 -1.01 1.70
CA LYS A 161 -12.25 -0.38 1.08
C LYS A 161 -12.75 0.85 1.85
N ASN A 162 -12.85 0.76 3.19
CA ASN A 162 -13.62 1.72 3.98
C ASN A 162 -12.75 2.71 4.75
N ARG A 163 -11.42 2.51 4.76
CA ARG A 163 -10.48 3.37 5.48
C ARG A 163 -9.33 3.87 4.61
N LEU A 164 -8.61 2.98 3.94
CA LEU A 164 -7.41 3.38 3.21
C LEU A 164 -7.74 4.03 1.86
N LEU A 165 -8.73 3.48 1.16
CA LEU A 165 -9.17 3.92 -0.18
C LEU A 165 -10.61 4.45 -0.18
N ALA A 166 -11.15 4.85 0.97
CA ALA A 166 -12.45 5.52 1.05
C ALA A 166 -12.45 6.85 0.28
N GLU A 167 -11.28 7.48 0.21
CA GLU A 167 -10.97 8.65 -0.61
C GLU A 167 -9.67 8.38 -1.36
N PRO A 168 -9.41 9.05 -2.49
CA PRO A 168 -8.13 8.96 -3.19
C PRO A 168 -6.96 9.21 -2.23
N LEU A 169 -5.87 8.47 -2.39
CA LEU A 169 -4.65 8.74 -1.64
C LEU A 169 -4.13 10.14 -2.02
N PRO A 170 -3.55 10.90 -1.06
CA PRO A 170 -2.96 12.19 -1.36
C PRO A 170 -2.01 12.09 -2.56
N GLY A 171 -2.07 13.09 -3.46
CA GLY A 171 -1.20 13.17 -4.63
C GLY A 171 0.28 13.26 -4.24
N ARG A 172 1.14 13.15 -5.25
CA ARG A 172 2.57 13.44 -5.10
C ARG A 172 2.75 14.92 -4.78
N SER A 173 3.51 15.20 -3.72
CA SER A 173 3.94 16.57 -3.38
C SER A 173 4.97 17.06 -4.40
#